data_754c49eee73f55f5c71876e77590c408
#
_entry.id   754c49eee73f55f5c71876e77590c408
#
_cell.length_a   1.000
_cell.length_b   1.000
_cell.length_c   1.000
_cell.angle_alpha   90.00
_cell.angle_beta   90.00
_cell.angle_gamma   90.00
#
_symmetry.space_group_name_H-M   'P 1'
#
loop_
_entity.id
_entity.type
_entity.pdbx_description
1 polymer ?
#
loop_
_entity_poly.entity_id
_entity_poly.type
_entity_poly.pdbx_seq_one_letter_code
_entity_poly.pdbx_strand_id
1 'polypeptide(L)'
;MTQLTSDTAAQRRAPVHAGKNGYEHYRREFIRLFRDTARYHHRHEVFRDFAEMATLAVQNAFLRSPELENEYLAIAGRYQAEDLKRMAQLLGCLTGALECQPGDFLGAIFMELEIGSTHMGQFFTPYSLSQMMARLTVGDFRQQLRHTFQ
;
A
#
# COMPACT_ATOMS: atom_id res chain seq x y z
N MET A 1 -25.39 26.44 -17.92
CA MET A 1 -25.03 26.27 -16.50
C MET A 1 -24.78 24.83 -16.09
N THR A 2 -25.08 23.88 -16.90
CA THR A 2 -24.83 22.45 -16.63
C THR A 2 -23.46 21.96 -17.13
N GLN A 3 -22.68 22.80 -17.78
CA GLN A 3 -21.38 22.41 -18.33
C GLN A 3 -20.23 22.39 -17.32
N LEU A 4 -20.39 23.04 -16.17
CA LEU A 4 -19.34 23.13 -15.15
C LEU A 4 -19.12 21.83 -14.37
N THR A 5 -20.10 20.93 -14.35
CA THR A 5 -20.00 19.68 -13.60
C THR A 5 -19.31 18.56 -14.39
N SER A 6 -19.26 18.64 -15.71
CA SER A 6 -18.61 17.63 -16.54
C SER A 6 -17.08 17.81 -16.61
N ASP A 7 -16.61 19.04 -16.50
CA ASP A 7 -15.17 19.32 -16.56
C ASP A 7 -14.43 18.86 -15.29
N THR A 8 -15.10 18.93 -14.15
CA THR A 8 -14.51 18.53 -12.88
C THR A 8 -14.32 17.01 -12.79
N ALA A 9 -15.19 16.24 -13.44
CA ALA A 9 -15.09 14.78 -13.46
C ALA A 9 -14.00 14.31 -14.43
N ALA A 10 -13.80 15.03 -15.53
CA ALA A 10 -12.76 14.71 -16.50
C ALA A 10 -11.37 14.99 -15.93
N GLN A 11 -11.22 16.05 -15.15
CA GLN A 11 -9.94 16.39 -14.52
C GLN A 11 -9.49 15.37 -13.46
N ARG A 12 -10.43 14.66 -12.85
CA ARG A 12 -10.09 13.62 -11.86
C ARG A 12 -9.53 12.35 -12.50
N ARG A 13 -9.68 12.18 -13.79
CA ARG A 13 -9.26 10.97 -14.50
C ARG A 13 -7.92 11.13 -15.22
N ALA A 14 -7.40 12.34 -15.33
CA ALA A 14 -6.10 12.53 -15.95
C ALA A 14 -5.02 12.00 -14.99
N PRO A 15 -4.20 11.02 -15.40
CA PRO A 15 -3.06 10.63 -14.60
C PRO A 15 -2.10 11.81 -14.57
N VAL A 16 -2.12 12.51 -13.46
CA VAL A 16 -1.32 13.72 -13.27
C VAL A 16 0.17 13.40 -13.35
N HIS A 17 0.51 12.14 -13.06
CA HIS A 17 1.90 11.70 -13.04
C HIS A 17 2.00 10.31 -13.65
N ALA A 18 2.46 10.22 -14.89
CA ALA A 18 2.76 8.97 -15.56
C ALA A 18 4.27 8.79 -15.66
N GLY A 19 4.74 7.55 -15.57
CA GLY A 19 6.14 7.21 -15.75
C GLY A 19 7.01 7.53 -14.56
N LYS A 20 8.28 7.87 -14.84
CA LYS A 20 9.31 8.01 -13.82
C LYS A 20 9.04 9.15 -12.84
N ASN A 21 8.49 10.26 -13.32
CA ASN A 21 8.18 11.41 -12.48
C ASN A 21 7.02 11.10 -11.51
N GLY A 22 6.04 10.34 -11.98
CA GLY A 22 4.93 9.91 -11.14
C GLY A 22 5.37 8.96 -10.04
N TYR A 23 6.26 8.03 -10.37
CA TYR A 23 6.84 7.11 -9.39
C TYR A 23 7.54 7.88 -8.27
N GLU A 24 8.39 8.85 -8.62
CA GLU A 24 9.11 9.65 -7.63
C GLU A 24 8.17 10.48 -6.76
N HIS A 25 7.09 11.00 -7.34
CA HIS A 25 6.08 11.72 -6.58
C HIS A 25 5.44 10.83 -5.50
N TYR A 26 5.00 9.63 -5.87
CA TYR A 26 4.36 8.70 -4.95
C TYR A 26 5.36 8.17 -3.91
N ARG A 27 6.60 7.99 -4.28
CA ARG A 27 7.65 7.56 -3.37
C ARG A 27 7.87 8.60 -2.26
N ARG A 28 7.98 9.86 -2.63
CA ARG A 28 8.17 10.94 -1.66
C ARG A 28 6.95 11.12 -0.76
N GLU A 29 5.76 11.04 -1.33
CA GLU A 29 4.52 11.13 -0.56
C GLU A 29 4.40 9.98 0.43
N PHE A 30 4.74 8.78 0.00
CA PHE A 30 4.72 7.61 0.87
C PHE A 30 5.65 7.81 2.07
N ILE A 31 6.87 8.24 1.83
CA ILE A 31 7.85 8.47 2.89
C ILE A 31 7.37 9.53 3.87
N ARG A 32 6.84 10.63 3.35
CA ARG A 32 6.32 11.71 4.17
C ARG A 32 5.18 11.25 5.07
N LEU A 33 4.22 10.57 4.49
CA LEU A 33 3.07 10.04 5.23
C LEU A 33 3.49 8.99 6.25
N PHE A 34 4.40 8.12 5.86
CA PHE A 34 4.88 7.06 6.73
C PHE A 34 5.56 7.61 7.98
N ARG A 35 6.36 8.65 7.83
CA ARG A 35 7.02 9.27 8.97
C ARG A 35 6.04 9.88 9.97
N ASP A 36 4.89 10.31 9.49
CA ASP A 36 3.86 10.91 10.35
C ASP A 36 2.85 9.90 10.88
N THR A 37 2.84 8.69 10.34
CA THR A 37 1.86 7.67 10.71
C THR A 37 2.27 6.98 12.00
N ALA A 38 1.38 7.00 12.98
CA ALA A 38 1.50 6.22 14.22
C ALA A 38 2.88 6.39 14.88
N ARG A 39 3.23 7.62 15.25
CA ARG A 39 4.54 7.92 15.85
C ARG A 39 4.76 7.21 17.19
N TYR A 40 3.69 6.74 17.83
CA TYR A 40 3.73 5.99 19.08
C TYR A 40 4.17 4.53 18.90
N HIS A 41 4.26 4.05 17.66
CA HIS A 41 4.77 2.73 17.33
C HIS A 41 6.15 2.83 16.70
N HIS A 42 6.92 1.74 16.78
CA HIS A 42 8.20 1.66 16.08
C HIS A 42 8.01 1.64 14.57
N ARG A 43 8.95 2.24 13.85
CA ARG A 43 8.85 2.35 12.39
C ARG A 43 8.73 0.99 11.70
N HIS A 44 9.45 -0.01 12.20
CA HIS A 44 9.35 -1.36 11.62
C HIS A 44 7.99 -2.01 11.87
N GLU A 45 7.39 -1.74 13.03
CA GLU A 45 6.05 -2.27 13.31
C GLU A 45 5.00 -1.64 12.40
N VAL A 46 5.08 -0.33 12.22
CA VAL A 46 4.16 0.38 11.33
C VAL A 46 4.29 -0.11 9.89
N PHE A 47 5.52 -0.31 9.43
CA PHE A 47 5.77 -0.80 8.08
C PHE A 47 5.21 -2.21 7.88
N ARG A 48 5.50 -3.10 8.82
CA ARG A 48 4.98 -4.47 8.79
C ARG A 48 3.47 -4.49 8.82
N ASP A 49 2.87 -3.75 9.74
CA ASP A 49 1.41 -3.72 9.89
C ASP A 49 0.75 -3.13 8.65
N PHE A 50 1.35 -2.09 8.07
CA PHE A 50 0.86 -1.54 6.81
C PHE A 50 0.89 -2.59 5.70
N ALA A 51 2.00 -3.30 5.55
CA ALA A 51 2.14 -4.31 4.51
C ALA A 51 1.11 -5.44 4.68
N GLU A 52 0.90 -5.89 5.92
CA GLU A 52 -0.09 -6.91 6.21
C GLU A 52 -1.51 -6.42 5.96
N MET A 53 -1.84 -5.21 6.42
CA MET A 53 -3.17 -4.63 6.21
C MET A 53 -3.45 -4.43 4.72
N ALA A 54 -2.46 -3.96 3.97
CA ALA A 54 -2.61 -3.79 2.52
C ALA A 54 -2.86 -5.12 1.82
N THR A 55 -2.13 -6.15 2.21
CA THR A 55 -2.31 -7.50 1.65
C THR A 55 -3.69 -8.03 1.98
N LEU A 56 -4.12 -7.93 3.23
CA LEU A 56 -5.44 -8.39 3.66
C LEU A 56 -6.56 -7.62 2.96
N ALA A 57 -6.41 -6.32 2.80
CA ALA A 57 -7.42 -5.50 2.13
C ALA A 57 -7.58 -5.91 0.67
N VAL A 58 -6.47 -6.14 -0.03
CA VAL A 58 -6.50 -6.58 -1.42
C VAL A 58 -7.13 -7.97 -1.54
N GLN A 59 -6.72 -8.90 -0.68
CA GLN A 59 -7.28 -10.25 -0.68
C GLN A 59 -8.77 -10.23 -0.38
N ASN A 60 -9.19 -9.46 0.62
CA ASN A 60 -10.59 -9.42 1.04
C ASN A 60 -11.49 -8.73 0.01
N ALA A 61 -10.93 -7.85 -0.82
CA ALA A 61 -11.70 -7.24 -1.92
C ALA A 61 -12.21 -8.30 -2.90
N PHE A 62 -11.51 -9.43 -3.03
CA PHE A 62 -11.89 -10.50 -3.92
C PHE A 62 -12.58 -11.67 -3.20
N LEU A 63 -12.06 -12.05 -2.03
CA LEU A 63 -12.54 -13.23 -1.31
C LEU A 63 -13.72 -12.94 -0.40
N ARG A 64 -13.83 -11.71 0.10
CA ARG A 64 -14.86 -11.27 1.04
C ARG A 64 -15.03 -12.25 2.20
N SER A 65 -13.91 -12.63 2.79
CA SER A 65 -13.85 -13.60 3.87
C SER A 65 -13.97 -12.89 5.22
N PRO A 66 -14.87 -13.36 6.13
CA PRO A 66 -14.93 -12.81 7.48
C PRO A 66 -13.63 -13.00 8.26
N GLU A 67 -12.90 -14.08 8.01
CA GLU A 67 -11.61 -14.34 8.67
C GLU A 67 -10.58 -13.29 8.29
N LEU A 68 -10.48 -12.94 7.01
CA LEU A 68 -9.55 -11.90 6.54
C LEU A 68 -9.91 -10.54 7.13
N GLU A 69 -11.21 -10.24 7.19
CA GLU A 69 -11.66 -8.99 7.79
C GLU A 69 -11.34 -8.93 9.28
N ASN A 70 -11.52 -10.03 9.99
CA ASN A 70 -11.18 -10.09 11.41
C ASN A 70 -9.69 -9.92 11.65
N GLU A 71 -8.84 -10.51 10.82
CA GLU A 71 -7.39 -10.28 10.89
C GLU A 71 -7.04 -8.82 10.64
N TYR A 72 -7.66 -8.21 9.64
CA TYR A 72 -7.47 -6.80 9.34
C TYR A 72 -7.86 -5.92 10.53
N LEU A 73 -9.03 -6.16 11.11
CA LEU A 73 -9.54 -5.40 12.23
C LEU A 73 -8.68 -5.58 13.49
N ALA A 74 -8.10 -6.76 13.69
CA ALA A 74 -7.19 -7.01 14.80
C ALA A 74 -5.94 -6.14 14.71
N ILE A 75 -5.39 -5.99 13.51
CA ILE A 75 -4.24 -5.11 13.29
C ILE A 75 -4.68 -3.65 13.43
N ALA A 76 -5.78 -3.29 12.80
CA ALA A 76 -6.30 -1.92 12.81
C ALA A 76 -6.61 -1.43 14.23
N GLY A 77 -7.01 -2.32 15.12
CA GLY A 77 -7.32 -1.98 16.51
C GLY A 77 -6.14 -1.44 17.30
N ARG A 78 -4.92 -1.64 16.81
CA ARG A 78 -3.71 -1.11 17.45
C ARG A 78 -3.40 0.33 17.06
N TYR A 79 -4.21 0.92 16.17
CA TYR A 79 -3.96 2.24 15.59
C TYR A 79 -5.12 3.18 15.83
N GLN A 80 -4.82 4.47 15.93
CA GLN A 80 -5.82 5.51 16.04
C GLN A 80 -6.50 5.73 14.69
N ALA A 81 -7.74 6.25 14.72
CA ALA A 81 -8.54 6.45 13.52
C ALA A 81 -7.82 7.33 12.46
N GLU A 82 -7.13 8.36 12.90
CA GLU A 82 -6.39 9.24 11.98
C GLU A 82 -5.23 8.53 11.31
N ASP A 83 -4.56 7.64 12.05
CA ASP A 83 -3.47 6.86 11.49
C ASP A 83 -3.97 5.82 10.50
N LEU A 84 -5.17 5.28 10.72
CA LEU A 84 -5.80 4.39 9.74
C LEU A 84 -6.11 5.13 8.44
N LYS A 85 -6.51 6.40 8.51
CA LYS A 85 -6.68 7.22 7.31
C LYS A 85 -5.36 7.40 6.57
N ARG A 86 -4.27 7.63 7.31
CA ARG A 86 -2.93 7.73 6.71
C ARG A 86 -2.51 6.41 6.09
N MET A 87 -2.85 5.28 6.71
CA MET A 87 -2.61 3.95 6.14
C MET A 87 -3.31 3.79 4.79
N ALA A 88 -4.56 4.26 4.68
CA ALA A 88 -5.29 4.25 3.42
C ALA A 88 -4.61 5.13 2.38
N GLN A 89 -4.08 6.28 2.78
CA GLN A 89 -3.33 7.16 1.89
C GLN A 89 -2.00 6.52 1.46
N LEU A 90 -1.34 5.79 2.36
CA LEU A 90 -0.14 5.04 2.02
C LEU A 90 -0.44 3.97 0.97
N LEU A 91 -1.56 3.28 1.11
CA LEU A 91 -1.99 2.30 0.12
C LEU A 91 -2.25 2.96 -1.23
N GLY A 92 -2.85 4.15 -1.24
CA GLY A 92 -3.04 4.93 -2.45
C GLY A 92 -1.72 5.28 -3.13
N CYS A 93 -0.71 5.68 -2.35
CA CYS A 93 0.62 5.96 -2.89
C CYS A 93 1.28 4.70 -3.45
N LEU A 94 1.12 3.57 -2.76
CA LEU A 94 1.65 2.29 -3.22
C LEU A 94 1.04 1.89 -4.56
N THR A 95 -0.28 1.93 -4.67
CA THR A 95 -0.96 1.58 -5.92
C THR A 95 -0.61 2.55 -7.05
N GLY A 96 -0.55 3.84 -6.75
CA GLY A 96 -0.15 4.83 -7.74
C GLY A 96 1.28 4.62 -8.25
N ALA A 97 2.20 4.31 -7.34
CA ALA A 97 3.58 4.02 -7.71
C ALA A 97 3.69 2.77 -8.59
N LEU A 98 2.94 1.72 -8.24
CA LEU A 98 2.95 0.47 -9.01
C LEU A 98 2.33 0.64 -10.39
N GLU A 99 1.35 1.52 -10.55
CA GLU A 99 0.78 1.85 -11.85
C GLU A 99 1.80 2.59 -12.73
N CYS A 100 2.60 3.47 -12.11
CA CYS A 100 3.64 4.20 -12.85
C CYS A 100 4.81 3.30 -13.24
N GLN A 101 5.24 2.46 -12.31
CA GLN A 101 6.40 1.59 -12.52
C GLN A 101 6.22 0.31 -11.69
N PRO A 102 5.78 -0.79 -12.30
CA PRO A 102 5.66 -2.06 -11.58
C PRO A 102 7.02 -2.53 -11.07
N GLY A 103 7.03 -3.09 -9.88
CA GLY A 103 8.26 -3.59 -9.28
C GLY A 103 8.19 -3.62 -7.76
N ASP A 104 9.36 -3.70 -7.14
CA ASP A 104 9.51 -3.81 -5.69
C ASP A 104 9.57 -2.43 -5.04
N PHE A 105 8.44 -1.74 -5.02
CA PHE A 105 8.32 -0.42 -4.41
C PHE A 105 8.56 -0.48 -2.90
N LEU A 106 7.92 -1.42 -2.20
CA LEU A 106 8.05 -1.53 -0.75
C LEU A 106 9.46 -1.90 -0.33
N GLY A 107 10.14 -2.77 -1.09
CA GLY A 107 11.53 -3.10 -0.81
C GLY A 107 12.45 -1.89 -0.95
N ALA A 108 12.23 -1.08 -1.98
CA ALA A 108 13.00 0.13 -2.18
C ALA A 108 12.78 1.13 -1.03
N ILE A 109 11.52 1.30 -0.59
CA ILE A 109 11.19 2.17 0.56
C ILE A 109 11.84 1.64 1.83
N PHE A 110 11.76 0.33 2.05
CA PHE A 110 12.37 -0.32 3.22
C PHE A 110 13.86 -0.02 3.32
N MET A 111 14.57 -0.16 2.21
CA MET A 111 16.00 0.11 2.16
C MET A 111 16.31 1.59 2.33
N GLU A 112 15.52 2.46 1.75
CA GLU A 112 15.75 3.91 1.82
C GLU A 112 15.54 4.45 3.24
N LEU A 113 14.55 3.92 3.95
CA LEU A 113 14.27 4.34 5.33
C LEU A 113 15.22 3.71 6.35
N GLU A 114 16.14 2.87 5.90
CA GLU A 114 17.07 2.15 6.76
C GLU A 114 16.39 1.32 7.85
N ILE A 115 15.12 0.94 7.59
CA ILE A 115 14.36 0.09 8.51
C ILE A 115 15.06 -1.25 8.66
N GLY A 116 15.84 -1.66 7.64
CA GLY A 116 16.60 -2.89 7.62
C GLY A 116 17.91 -2.87 8.40
N SER A 117 18.13 -1.90 9.29
CA SER A 117 19.30 -1.91 10.16
C SER A 117 19.28 -3.12 11.10
N THR A 118 20.37 -3.38 11.80
CA THR A 118 20.64 -4.63 12.52
C THR A 118 19.49 -5.25 13.30
N HIS A 119 18.57 -4.45 13.80
CA HIS A 119 17.42 -4.96 14.55
C HIS A 119 16.31 -5.51 13.66
N MET A 120 16.19 -4.99 12.46
CA MET A 120 15.13 -5.40 11.52
C MET A 120 15.45 -6.67 10.76
N GLY A 121 16.72 -6.95 10.54
CA GLY A 121 17.12 -8.18 9.85
C GLY A 121 16.66 -9.45 10.55
N GLN A 122 16.30 -9.37 11.82
CA GLN A 122 15.78 -10.49 12.60
C GLN A 122 14.27 -10.69 12.39
N PHE A 123 13.53 -9.64 12.00
CA PHE A 123 12.07 -9.67 11.93
C PHE A 123 11.52 -9.64 10.52
N PHE A 124 12.30 -9.17 9.55
CA PHE A 124 11.79 -8.93 8.22
C PHE A 124 12.89 -9.11 7.19
N THR A 125 12.78 -10.12 6.34
CA THR A 125 13.76 -10.33 5.27
C THR A 125 13.32 -9.64 3.99
N PRO A 126 14.26 -9.16 3.15
CA PRO A 126 13.91 -8.60 1.84
C PRO A 126 13.13 -9.57 0.97
N TYR A 127 13.36 -10.87 1.15
CA TYR A 127 12.64 -11.91 0.42
C TYR A 127 11.14 -11.91 0.77
N SER A 128 10.79 -11.76 2.04
CA SER A 128 9.39 -11.68 2.46
C SER A 128 8.69 -10.46 1.87
N LEU A 129 9.38 -9.33 1.79
CA LEU A 129 8.87 -8.13 1.15
C LEU A 129 8.62 -8.37 -0.33
N SER A 130 9.59 -8.99 -1.02
CA SER A 130 9.46 -9.29 -2.44
C SER A 130 8.29 -10.22 -2.71
N GLN A 131 8.05 -11.20 -1.85
CA GLN A 131 6.89 -12.08 -1.96
C GLN A 131 5.58 -11.33 -1.80
N MET A 132 5.49 -10.45 -0.81
CA MET A 132 4.30 -9.64 -0.60
C MET A 132 4.05 -8.73 -1.79
N MET A 133 5.10 -8.10 -2.33
CA MET A 133 4.98 -7.25 -3.50
C MET A 133 4.55 -8.03 -4.73
N ALA A 134 5.07 -9.24 -4.92
CA ALA A 134 4.66 -10.11 -6.01
C ALA A 134 3.18 -10.46 -5.92
N ARG A 135 2.68 -10.75 -4.73
CA ARG A 135 1.26 -11.03 -4.51
C ARG A 135 0.39 -9.81 -4.82
N LEU A 136 0.83 -8.63 -4.39
CA LEU A 136 0.08 -7.39 -4.60
C LEU A 136 0.05 -6.99 -6.08
N THR A 137 1.13 -7.25 -6.83
CA THR A 137 1.24 -6.77 -8.20
C THR A 137 0.74 -7.76 -9.24
N VAL A 138 1.06 -9.06 -9.12
CA VAL A 138 0.86 -10.01 -10.23
C VAL A 138 0.27 -11.34 -9.78
N GLY A 139 0.71 -11.89 -8.63
CA GLY A 139 0.50 -13.29 -8.28
C GLY A 139 -0.94 -13.69 -7.98
N ASP A 140 -1.27 -13.74 -6.70
CA ASP A 140 -2.59 -14.19 -6.22
C ASP A 140 -3.73 -13.34 -6.77
N PHE A 141 -3.44 -12.08 -7.07
CA PHE A 141 -4.40 -11.14 -7.63
C PHE A 141 -4.95 -11.63 -8.97
N ARG A 142 -4.07 -12.06 -9.87
CA ARG A 142 -4.50 -12.60 -11.17
C ARG A 142 -5.21 -13.93 -11.05
N GLN A 143 -4.75 -14.79 -10.15
CA GLN A 143 -5.42 -16.07 -9.92
C GLN A 143 -6.81 -15.87 -9.36
N GLN A 144 -6.97 -14.98 -8.42
CA GLN A 144 -8.28 -14.67 -7.85
C GLN A 144 -9.22 -14.06 -8.86
N LEU A 145 -8.72 -13.20 -9.74
CA LEU A 145 -9.51 -12.68 -10.85
C LEU A 145 -10.01 -13.80 -11.74
N ARG A 146 -9.15 -14.78 -12.06
CA ARG A 146 -9.56 -15.93 -12.87
C ARG A 146 -10.65 -16.75 -12.17
N HIS A 147 -10.52 -16.99 -10.88
CA HIS A 147 -11.52 -17.74 -10.12
C HIS A 147 -12.83 -16.97 -9.99
N THR A 148 -12.77 -15.66 -9.92
CA THR A 148 -13.97 -14.83 -9.80
C THR A 148 -14.78 -14.80 -11.11
N PHE A 149 -14.12 -14.90 -12.26
CA PHE A 149 -14.75 -14.81 -13.56
C PHE A 149 -14.95 -16.17 -14.24
N GLN A 150 -14.66 -17.28 -13.58
CA GLN A 150 -15.08 -18.61 -13.98
C GLN A 150 -16.39 -18.96 -13.27
#